data_fb53ed3a4a77e6c25a2333f0b1965a80
#
_entry.id   fb53ed3a4a77e6c25a2333f0b1965a80
#
_cell.length_a   1.000
_cell.length_b   1.000
_cell.length_c   1.000
_cell.angle_alpha   90.00
_cell.angle_beta   90.00
_cell.angle_gamma   90.00
#
_symmetry.space_group_name_H-M   'P 1'
#
loop_
_entity.id
_entity.type
_entity.pdbx_description
1 polymer ?
#
loop_
_entity_poly.entity_id
_entity_poly.type
_entity_poly.pdbx_seq_one_letter_code
_entity_poly.pdbx_strand_id
1 'polypeptide(L)'
;MNILLLAPEPFYEDRGTPIAVALILRGLSERGDLVDVITYHQGSEVKYEHITVHRICNLRFICNIRPGFSWKKLVCDIFLFVKALRLVSRKRFDLIHAVEESVFMALILKWFYKIPYVYDMDSSMAQQLVEKYSFLRPFRFVFKYFEKLAVKNALVVMPVCDALAGSIAEHMPKKVAVVPDVSLLTDLN
;
A
#
# COMPACT_ATOMS: atom_id res chain seq x y z
N MET A 1 -14.67 3.74 -11.64
CA MET A 1 -13.38 3.21 -12.16
C MET A 1 -13.18 1.80 -11.65
N ASN A 2 -12.33 0.99 -12.34
CA ASN A 2 -11.89 -0.31 -11.83
C ASN A 2 -10.54 -0.13 -11.14
N ILE A 3 -10.50 -0.24 -9.82
CA ILE A 3 -9.32 0.03 -9.01
C ILE A 3 -8.80 -1.26 -8.39
N LEU A 4 -7.49 -1.49 -8.48
CA LEU A 4 -6.80 -2.54 -7.73
C LEU A 4 -6.12 -1.89 -6.52
N LEU A 5 -6.56 -2.21 -5.30
CA LEU A 5 -5.92 -1.73 -4.08
C LEU A 5 -5.04 -2.83 -3.51
N LEU A 6 -3.77 -2.51 -3.29
CA LEU A 6 -2.78 -3.41 -2.70
C LEU A 6 -2.51 -2.98 -1.26
N ALA A 7 -3.02 -3.74 -0.29
CA ALA A 7 -2.84 -3.50 1.14
C ALA A 7 -1.99 -4.64 1.75
N PRO A 8 -0.66 -4.45 1.91
CA PRO A 8 0.26 -5.48 2.39
C PRO A 8 0.18 -5.65 3.91
N GLU A 9 -1.02 -5.98 4.39
CA GLU A 9 -1.33 -6.07 5.81
C GLU A 9 -2.51 -7.01 6.08
N PRO A 10 -2.68 -7.47 7.34
CA PRO A 10 -3.91 -8.09 7.80
C PRO A 10 -5.07 -7.07 7.73
N PHE A 11 -6.15 -7.41 7.06
CA PHE A 11 -7.27 -6.51 6.87
C PHE A 11 -8.61 -7.26 7.15
N TYR A 12 -9.54 -6.76 7.98
CA TYR A 12 -9.44 -5.56 8.80
C TYR A 12 -8.86 -5.90 10.18
N GLU A 13 -8.01 -5.02 10.72
CA GLU A 13 -7.57 -5.00 12.11
C GLU A 13 -7.72 -3.57 12.65
N ASP A 14 -8.04 -3.45 13.94
CA ASP A 14 -8.24 -2.15 14.59
C ASP A 14 -6.90 -1.51 14.99
N ARG A 15 -6.19 -1.03 13.98
CA ARG A 15 -4.89 -0.35 14.10
C ARG A 15 -4.61 0.53 12.87
N GLY A 16 -3.72 1.49 12.99
CA GLY A 16 -3.21 2.47 12.02
C GLY A 16 -3.57 2.25 10.54
N THR A 17 -2.67 1.67 9.76
CA THR A 17 -2.84 1.50 8.29
C THR A 17 -4.14 0.75 7.90
N PRO A 18 -4.59 -0.35 8.55
CA PRO A 18 -5.89 -0.95 8.27
C PRO A 18 -7.09 0.00 8.42
N ILE A 19 -7.06 0.92 9.40
CA ILE A 19 -8.10 1.94 9.57
C ILE A 19 -8.06 2.92 8.40
N ALA A 20 -6.88 3.42 8.03
CA ALA A 20 -6.72 4.32 6.90
C ALA A 20 -7.22 3.68 5.59
N VAL A 21 -6.84 2.42 5.33
CA VAL A 21 -7.33 1.65 4.17
C VAL A 21 -8.85 1.49 4.21
N ALA A 22 -9.45 1.21 5.38
CA ALA A 22 -10.91 1.10 5.51
C ALA A 22 -11.63 2.42 5.17
N LEU A 23 -11.09 3.57 5.58
CA LEU A 23 -11.61 4.88 5.22
C LEU A 23 -11.52 5.16 3.72
N ILE A 24 -10.39 4.80 3.10
CA ILE A 24 -10.21 4.91 1.64
C ILE A 24 -11.24 4.05 0.92
N LEU A 25 -11.40 2.78 1.33
CA LEU A 25 -12.38 1.87 0.74
C LEU A 25 -13.80 2.38 0.87
N ARG A 26 -14.15 2.95 2.03
CA ARG A 26 -15.46 3.57 2.25
C ARG A 26 -15.68 4.72 1.27
N GLY A 27 -14.72 5.64 1.14
CA GLY A 27 -14.83 6.76 0.19
C GLY A 27 -14.92 6.30 -1.28
N LEU A 28 -14.17 5.27 -1.68
CA LEU A 28 -14.24 4.69 -3.02
C LEU A 28 -15.59 4.00 -3.26
N SER A 29 -16.12 3.29 -2.27
CA SER A 29 -17.44 2.66 -2.30
C SER A 29 -18.55 3.70 -2.45
N GLU A 30 -18.55 4.75 -1.63
CA GLU A 30 -19.53 5.86 -1.68
C GLU A 30 -19.47 6.60 -3.04
N ARG A 31 -18.33 6.65 -3.69
CA ARG A 31 -18.15 7.20 -5.05
C ARG A 31 -18.64 6.27 -6.15
N GLY A 32 -18.95 5.01 -5.82
CA GLY A 32 -19.39 4.00 -6.78
C GLY A 32 -18.27 3.38 -7.62
N ASP A 33 -17.03 3.39 -7.15
CA ASP A 33 -15.92 2.72 -7.81
C ASP A 33 -15.94 1.20 -7.55
N LEU A 34 -15.57 0.43 -8.57
CA LEU A 34 -15.38 -1.01 -8.43
C LEU A 34 -13.95 -1.28 -7.95
N VAL A 35 -13.81 -1.80 -6.74
CA VAL A 35 -12.49 -2.01 -6.15
C VAL A 35 -12.25 -3.47 -5.82
N ASP A 36 -11.15 -4.00 -6.33
CA ASP A 36 -10.59 -5.28 -5.90
C ASP A 36 -9.44 -4.99 -4.93
N VAL A 37 -9.58 -5.41 -3.68
CA VAL A 37 -8.56 -5.22 -2.64
C VAL A 37 -7.81 -6.54 -2.46
N ILE A 38 -6.47 -6.51 -2.48
CA ILE A 38 -5.67 -7.68 -2.12
C ILE A 38 -5.01 -7.43 -0.77
N THR A 39 -5.22 -8.35 0.18
CA THR A 39 -4.71 -8.26 1.55
C THR A 39 -4.07 -9.58 1.98
N TYR A 40 -3.43 -9.58 3.14
CA TYR A 40 -2.96 -10.82 3.76
C TYR A 40 -4.13 -11.73 4.17
N HIS A 41 -3.78 -12.97 4.57
CA HIS A 41 -4.78 -14.00 4.92
C HIS A 41 -5.49 -13.76 6.26
N GLN A 42 -4.97 -12.89 7.12
CA GLN A 42 -5.51 -12.56 8.45
C GLN A 42 -6.39 -11.31 8.41
N GLY A 43 -7.20 -11.13 9.45
CA GLY A 43 -8.07 -9.99 9.66
C GLY A 43 -9.56 -10.34 9.60
N SER A 44 -10.39 -9.42 10.07
CA SER A 44 -11.84 -9.56 10.14
C SER A 44 -12.49 -9.37 8.76
N GLU A 45 -13.66 -9.94 8.55
CA GLU A 45 -14.43 -9.67 7.34
C GLU A 45 -15.10 -8.31 7.42
N VAL A 46 -14.94 -7.53 6.36
CA VAL A 46 -15.66 -6.27 6.15
C VAL A 46 -16.33 -6.29 4.79
N LYS A 47 -17.51 -5.70 4.69
CA LYS A 47 -18.28 -5.62 3.45
C LYS A 47 -18.59 -4.18 3.13
N TYR A 48 -18.22 -3.76 1.94
CA TYR A 48 -18.57 -2.48 1.36
C TYR A 48 -19.21 -2.72 0.00
N GLU A 49 -20.11 -1.84 -0.40
CA GLU A 49 -20.70 -1.89 -1.74
C GLU A 49 -19.60 -1.72 -2.80
N HIS A 50 -19.68 -2.48 -3.88
CA HIS A 50 -18.71 -2.44 -5.00
C HIS A 50 -17.25 -2.81 -4.65
N ILE A 51 -16.98 -3.32 -3.44
CA ILE A 51 -15.65 -3.74 -3.00
C ILE A 51 -15.57 -5.27 -2.92
N THR A 52 -14.55 -5.85 -3.53
CA THR A 52 -14.24 -7.29 -3.42
C THR A 52 -12.90 -7.47 -2.72
N VAL A 53 -12.90 -8.10 -1.55
CA VAL A 53 -11.68 -8.37 -0.79
C VAL A 53 -11.11 -9.73 -1.16
N HIS A 54 -9.87 -9.74 -1.65
CA HIS A 54 -9.11 -10.93 -2.02
C HIS A 54 -8.00 -11.17 -1.00
N ARG A 55 -8.15 -12.18 -0.17
CA ARG A 55 -7.07 -12.60 0.74
C ARG A 55 -6.06 -13.49 0.02
N ILE A 56 -4.78 -13.40 0.39
CA ILE A 56 -3.78 -14.39 -0.05
C ILE A 56 -4.14 -15.78 0.49
N CYS A 57 -3.46 -16.83 0.02
CA CYS A 57 -3.66 -18.16 0.56
C CYS A 57 -3.36 -18.20 2.07
N ASN A 58 -4.06 -19.07 2.80
CA ASN A 58 -3.86 -19.20 4.25
C ASN A 58 -2.50 -19.86 4.56
N LEU A 59 -1.58 -19.04 5.05
CA LEU A 59 -0.24 -19.47 5.47
C LEU A 59 -0.28 -19.82 6.96
N ARG A 60 -0.73 -21.04 7.30
CA ARG A 60 -0.97 -21.50 8.68
C ARG A 60 0.23 -21.33 9.62
N PHE A 61 1.45 -21.31 9.09
CA PHE A 61 2.68 -21.11 9.85
C PHE A 61 3.06 -19.62 10.05
N ILE A 62 2.34 -18.70 9.41
CA ILE A 62 2.55 -17.26 9.55
C ILE A 62 1.37 -16.68 10.33
N CYS A 63 1.59 -16.45 11.62
CA CYS A 63 0.63 -15.81 12.51
C CYS A 63 1.23 -14.55 13.13
N ASN A 64 0.37 -13.65 13.64
CA ASN A 64 0.76 -12.41 14.33
C ASN A 64 1.72 -11.55 13.50
N ILE A 65 1.25 -11.12 12.33
CA ILE A 65 2.01 -10.23 11.44
C ILE A 65 2.00 -8.83 12.04
N ARG A 66 3.15 -8.40 12.55
CA ARG A 66 3.32 -7.07 13.15
C ARG A 66 3.63 -6.01 12.10
N PRO A 67 3.31 -4.71 12.38
CA PRO A 67 3.73 -3.59 11.55
C PRO A 67 5.25 -3.54 11.36
N GLY A 68 5.67 -2.91 10.27
CA GLY A 68 7.06 -2.75 9.91
C GLY A 68 7.66 -4.00 9.25
N PHE A 69 8.89 -3.84 8.75
CA PHE A 69 9.56 -4.88 7.97
C PHE A 69 9.81 -6.16 8.79
N SER A 70 9.39 -7.30 8.25
CA SER A 70 9.68 -8.63 8.82
C SER A 70 9.72 -9.69 7.70
N TRP A 71 10.43 -10.81 7.95
CA TRP A 71 10.45 -11.92 7.00
C TRP A 71 9.05 -12.50 6.74
N LYS A 72 8.16 -12.45 7.74
CA LYS A 72 6.75 -12.86 7.60
C LYS A 72 6.01 -12.00 6.59
N LYS A 73 6.18 -10.68 6.66
CA LYS A 73 5.64 -9.75 5.65
C LYS A 73 6.20 -10.05 4.27
N LEU A 74 7.51 -10.22 4.15
CA LEU A 74 8.14 -10.50 2.86
C LEU A 74 7.56 -11.75 2.17
N VAL A 75 7.31 -12.82 2.94
CA VAL A 75 6.65 -14.02 2.40
C VAL A 75 5.22 -13.70 1.97
N CYS A 76 4.44 -13.01 2.82
CA CYS A 76 3.07 -12.60 2.48
C CYS A 76 3.04 -11.70 1.24
N ASP A 77 4.00 -10.79 1.07
CA ASP A 77 4.13 -9.90 -0.08
C ASP A 77 4.37 -10.66 -1.39
N ILE A 78 5.15 -11.74 -1.36
CA ILE A 78 5.33 -12.60 -2.53
C ILE A 78 3.98 -13.19 -2.97
N PHE A 79 3.19 -13.73 -2.02
CA PHE A 79 1.87 -14.28 -2.32
C PHE A 79 0.88 -13.20 -2.75
N LEU A 80 0.96 -12.01 -2.17
CA LEU A 80 0.16 -10.85 -2.55
C LEU A 80 0.47 -10.44 -3.99
N PHE A 81 1.74 -10.34 -4.34
CA PHE A 81 2.17 -10.02 -5.70
C PHE A 81 1.74 -11.08 -6.72
N VAL A 82 1.91 -12.37 -6.41
CA VAL A 82 1.42 -13.46 -7.29
C VAL A 82 -0.09 -13.36 -7.49
N LYS A 83 -0.84 -13.02 -6.45
CA LYS A 83 -2.28 -12.82 -6.57
C LYS A 83 -2.62 -11.59 -7.40
N ALA A 84 -1.90 -10.50 -7.24
CA ALA A 84 -2.04 -9.29 -8.06
C ALA A 84 -1.78 -9.60 -9.55
N LEU A 85 -0.69 -10.30 -9.87
CA LEU A 85 -0.39 -10.73 -11.24
C LEU A 85 -1.52 -11.57 -11.85
N ARG A 86 -2.07 -12.53 -11.09
CA ARG A 86 -3.20 -13.35 -11.56
C ARG A 86 -4.45 -12.51 -11.81
N LEU A 87 -4.67 -11.48 -10.99
CA LEU A 87 -5.86 -10.65 -11.11
C LEU A 87 -5.76 -9.71 -12.31
N VAL A 88 -4.62 -9.02 -12.50
CA VAL A 88 -4.39 -8.12 -13.64
C VAL A 88 -4.31 -8.85 -14.99
N SER A 89 -3.96 -10.15 -14.99
CA SER A 89 -4.00 -10.97 -16.20
C SER A 89 -5.42 -11.36 -16.63
N ARG A 90 -6.40 -11.28 -15.73
CA ARG A 90 -7.79 -11.70 -15.97
C ARG A 90 -8.78 -10.54 -16.07
N LYS A 91 -8.47 -9.42 -15.40
CA LYS A 91 -9.34 -8.24 -15.31
C LYS A 91 -8.53 -6.99 -15.62
N ARG A 92 -9.13 -6.05 -16.35
CA ARG A 92 -8.51 -4.74 -16.62
C ARG A 92 -8.78 -3.79 -15.46
N PHE A 93 -7.74 -3.09 -15.04
CA PHE A 93 -7.80 -2.05 -14.03
C PHE A 93 -7.38 -0.71 -14.62
N ASP A 94 -8.05 0.34 -14.20
CA ASP A 94 -7.77 1.72 -14.61
C ASP A 94 -6.66 2.34 -13.75
N LEU A 95 -6.55 1.87 -12.48
CA LEU A 95 -5.64 2.43 -11.48
C LEU A 95 -5.23 1.36 -10.48
N ILE A 96 -3.99 1.42 -10.00
CA ILE A 96 -3.54 0.72 -8.81
C ILE A 96 -3.41 1.72 -7.66
N HIS A 97 -4.01 1.44 -6.52
CA HIS A 97 -3.78 2.14 -5.26
C HIS A 97 -2.81 1.30 -4.43
N ALA A 98 -1.59 1.77 -4.30
CA ALA A 98 -0.52 1.03 -3.65
C ALA A 98 -0.24 1.62 -2.27
N VAL A 99 -0.47 0.83 -1.22
CA VAL A 99 -0.22 1.20 0.17
C VAL A 99 1.19 0.74 0.57
N GLU A 100 1.98 1.63 1.16
CA GLU A 100 3.33 1.37 1.65
C GLU A 100 4.23 0.61 0.64
N GLU A 101 4.87 -0.50 1.06
CA GLU A 101 5.79 -1.30 0.25
C GLU A 101 5.18 -1.91 -1.01
N SER A 102 3.86 -2.01 -1.09
CA SER A 102 3.21 -2.52 -2.30
C SER A 102 3.43 -1.62 -3.53
N VAL A 103 3.94 -0.40 -3.33
CA VAL A 103 4.31 0.51 -4.42
C VAL A 103 5.34 -0.12 -5.37
N PHE A 104 6.25 -0.96 -4.89
CA PHE A 104 7.21 -1.65 -5.76
C PHE A 104 6.53 -2.69 -6.66
N MET A 105 5.49 -3.35 -6.14
CA MET A 105 4.65 -4.25 -6.94
C MET A 105 3.89 -3.46 -8.00
N ALA A 106 3.30 -2.32 -7.61
CA ALA A 106 2.59 -1.42 -8.53
C ALA A 106 3.51 -0.87 -9.63
N LEU A 107 4.77 -0.53 -9.30
CA LEU A 107 5.78 -0.11 -10.26
C LEU A 107 6.06 -1.20 -11.31
N ILE A 108 6.21 -2.45 -10.89
CA ILE A 108 6.39 -3.60 -11.78
C ILE A 108 5.15 -3.79 -12.66
N LEU A 109 3.95 -3.77 -12.08
CA LEU A 109 2.69 -3.89 -12.82
C LEU A 109 2.53 -2.75 -13.83
N LYS A 110 2.92 -1.54 -13.49
CA LYS A 110 2.95 -0.42 -14.44
C LYS A 110 3.86 -0.68 -15.63
N TRP A 111 5.03 -1.26 -15.42
CA TRP A 111 5.96 -1.52 -16.52
C TRP A 111 5.44 -2.59 -17.48
N PHE A 112 4.86 -3.67 -16.97
CA PHE A 112 4.40 -4.80 -17.78
C PHE A 112 2.98 -4.63 -18.31
N TYR A 113 2.05 -4.11 -17.49
CA TYR A 113 0.63 -4.01 -17.85
C TYR A 113 0.18 -2.58 -18.17
N LYS A 114 1.07 -1.58 -18.03
CA LYS A 114 0.80 -0.16 -18.30
C LYS A 114 -0.29 0.45 -17.41
N ILE A 115 -0.59 -0.16 -16.27
CA ILE A 115 -1.58 0.33 -15.32
C ILE A 115 -0.93 1.44 -14.48
N PRO A 116 -1.46 2.67 -14.48
CA PRO A 116 -0.96 3.74 -13.62
C PRO A 116 -1.22 3.44 -12.15
N TYR A 117 -0.44 4.08 -11.26
CA TYR A 117 -0.66 3.90 -9.82
C TYR A 117 -0.56 5.20 -9.04
N VAL A 118 -1.26 5.26 -7.92
CA VAL A 118 -1.06 6.20 -6.82
C VAL A 118 -0.29 5.49 -5.71
N TYR A 119 0.54 6.25 -5.01
CA TYR A 119 1.36 5.76 -3.90
C TYR A 119 0.86 6.37 -2.59
N ASP A 120 0.26 5.55 -1.76
CA ASP A 120 -0.14 5.88 -0.40
C ASP A 120 1.04 5.61 0.54
N MET A 121 1.56 6.68 1.14
CA MET A 121 2.87 6.68 1.79
C MET A 121 2.75 7.11 3.25
N ASP A 122 2.71 6.13 4.16
CA ASP A 122 2.68 6.40 5.61
C ASP A 122 4.08 6.73 6.15
N SER A 123 5.13 6.25 5.46
CA SER A 123 6.51 6.46 5.90
C SER A 123 7.54 6.25 4.78
N SER A 124 8.78 6.72 4.96
CA SER A 124 9.90 6.38 4.07
C SER A 124 10.42 4.98 4.40
N MET A 125 10.25 4.04 3.46
CA MET A 125 10.80 2.69 3.59
C MET A 125 12.33 2.68 3.69
N ALA A 126 13.00 3.56 2.95
CA ALA A 126 14.46 3.69 3.00
C ALA A 126 14.93 4.08 4.41
N GLN A 127 14.19 4.96 5.07
CA GLN A 127 14.50 5.39 6.44
C GLN A 127 14.20 4.27 7.45
N GLN A 128 13.01 3.66 7.39
CA GLN A 128 12.61 2.56 8.30
C GLN A 128 13.60 1.40 8.28
N LEU A 129 14.05 0.95 7.09
CA LEU A 129 14.99 -0.16 6.96
C LEU A 129 16.34 0.16 7.59
N VAL A 130 16.87 1.37 7.38
CA VAL A 130 18.16 1.80 7.92
C VAL A 130 18.11 2.03 9.42
N GLU A 131 17.00 2.53 9.96
CA GLU A 131 16.80 2.70 11.40
C GLU A 131 16.67 1.36 12.12
N LYS A 132 15.89 0.44 11.56
CA LYS A 132 15.67 -0.87 12.15
C LYS A 132 16.88 -1.80 12.06
N TYR A 133 17.64 -1.72 10.97
CA TYR A 133 18.77 -2.59 10.68
C TYR A 133 20.04 -1.77 10.41
N SER A 134 20.80 -1.47 11.45
CA SER A 134 22.01 -0.62 11.36
C SER A 134 23.04 -1.14 10.36
N PHE A 135 23.12 -2.46 10.11
CA PHE A 135 24.01 -3.04 9.11
C PHE A 135 23.62 -2.71 7.66
N LEU A 136 22.38 -2.23 7.43
CA LEU A 136 21.90 -1.77 6.11
C LEU A 136 22.27 -0.30 5.81
N ARG A 137 22.87 0.43 6.76
CA ARG A 137 23.27 1.82 6.55
C ARG A 137 24.12 2.04 5.29
N PRO A 138 25.12 1.19 4.97
CA PRO A 138 25.89 1.34 3.73
C PRO A 138 25.04 1.24 2.45
N PHE A 139 23.92 0.54 2.51
CA PHE A 139 23.00 0.34 1.38
C PHE A 139 21.86 1.37 1.30
N ARG A 140 21.89 2.41 2.15
CA ARG A 140 20.87 3.47 2.18
C ARG A 140 20.63 4.08 0.80
N PHE A 141 21.69 4.26 0.01
CA PHE A 141 21.59 4.85 -1.33
C PHE A 141 20.78 3.96 -2.29
N VAL A 142 20.84 2.63 -2.15
CA VAL A 142 20.07 1.68 -2.95
C VAL A 142 18.59 1.81 -2.62
N PHE A 143 18.23 1.83 -1.32
CA PHE A 143 16.84 1.98 -0.89
C PHE A 143 16.25 3.33 -1.32
N LYS A 144 17.00 4.40 -1.17
CA LYS A 144 16.61 5.74 -1.67
C LYS A 144 16.43 5.75 -3.19
N TYR A 145 17.25 5.04 -3.93
CA TYR A 145 17.12 4.94 -5.39
C TYR A 145 15.80 4.26 -5.77
N PHE A 146 15.45 3.15 -5.15
CA PHE A 146 14.18 2.46 -5.41
C PHE A 146 12.97 3.30 -4.96
N GLU A 147 13.04 3.96 -3.79
CA GLU A 147 12.01 4.88 -3.33
C GLU A 147 11.82 6.04 -4.32
N LYS A 148 12.90 6.66 -4.77
CA LYS A 148 12.88 7.69 -5.81
C LYS A 148 12.22 7.19 -7.10
N LEU A 149 12.53 5.95 -7.51
CA LEU A 149 11.97 5.36 -8.72
C LEU A 149 10.45 5.17 -8.56
N ALA A 150 10.00 4.70 -7.41
CA ALA A 150 8.58 4.53 -7.09
C ALA A 150 7.84 5.88 -7.06
N VAL A 151 8.39 6.87 -6.35
CA VAL A 151 7.83 8.23 -6.26
C VAL A 151 7.72 8.89 -7.63
N LYS A 152 8.79 8.90 -8.42
CA LYS A 152 8.84 9.54 -9.74
C LYS A 152 7.85 8.94 -10.73
N ASN A 153 7.56 7.64 -10.63
CA ASN A 153 6.67 6.92 -11.55
C ASN A 153 5.20 6.93 -11.11
N ALA A 154 4.89 7.29 -9.86
CA ALA A 154 3.51 7.44 -9.41
C ALA A 154 2.78 8.57 -10.19
N LEU A 155 1.47 8.43 -10.35
CA LEU A 155 0.61 9.55 -10.79
C LEU A 155 0.52 10.62 -9.72
N VAL A 156 0.28 10.16 -8.49
CA VAL A 156 0.19 10.97 -7.28
C VAL A 156 0.87 10.20 -6.16
N VAL A 157 1.62 10.90 -5.33
CA VAL A 157 2.09 10.40 -4.04
C VAL A 157 1.23 11.06 -2.96
N MET A 158 0.73 10.25 -2.05
CA MET A 158 -0.16 10.67 -0.96
C MET A 158 0.57 10.43 0.37
N PRO A 159 1.46 11.34 0.80
CA PRO A 159 2.11 11.24 2.09
C PRO A 159 1.15 11.61 3.22
N VAL A 160 1.28 10.95 4.37
CA VAL A 160 0.44 11.15 5.55
C VAL A 160 0.65 12.52 6.22
N CYS A 161 1.76 13.19 5.98
CA CYS A 161 2.05 14.50 6.57
C CYS A 161 3.00 15.35 5.71
N ASP A 162 3.02 16.67 6.00
CA ASP A 162 3.86 17.64 5.29
C ASP A 162 5.37 17.36 5.46
N ALA A 163 5.79 16.85 6.61
CA ALA A 163 7.20 16.49 6.83
C ALA A 163 7.65 15.39 5.87
N LEU A 164 6.79 14.39 5.65
CA LEU A 164 7.05 13.31 4.69
C LEU A 164 6.99 13.84 3.24
N ALA A 165 6.02 14.71 2.93
CA ALA A 165 5.94 15.39 1.64
C ALA A 165 7.21 16.17 1.32
N GLY A 166 7.76 16.91 2.31
CA GLY A 166 9.03 17.63 2.19
C GLY A 166 10.22 16.69 1.93
N SER A 167 10.26 15.54 2.61
CA SER A 167 11.36 14.57 2.44
C SER A 167 11.42 13.92 1.06
N ILE A 168 10.27 13.74 0.39
CA ILE A 168 10.21 13.16 -0.95
C ILE A 168 10.32 14.18 -2.08
N ALA A 169 10.33 15.47 -1.79
CA ALA A 169 10.45 16.52 -2.81
C ALA A 169 11.73 16.34 -3.68
N GLU A 170 12.84 15.89 -3.08
CA GLU A 170 14.08 15.56 -3.81
C GLU A 170 13.91 14.43 -4.85
N HIS A 171 12.86 13.62 -4.73
CA HIS A 171 12.54 12.52 -5.65
C HIS A 171 11.75 12.95 -6.88
N MET A 172 11.40 14.26 -6.97
CA MET A 172 10.65 14.86 -8.09
C MET A 172 9.32 14.13 -8.37
N PRO A 173 8.39 14.05 -7.40
CA PRO A 173 7.07 13.49 -7.63
C PRO A 173 6.31 14.29 -8.69
N LYS A 174 5.48 13.65 -9.50
CA LYS A 174 4.64 14.35 -10.50
C LYS A 174 3.56 15.20 -9.85
N LYS A 175 2.97 14.68 -8.78
CA LYS A 175 1.95 15.33 -7.97
C LYS A 175 2.03 14.80 -6.55
N VAL A 176 1.87 15.68 -5.57
CA VAL A 176 1.78 15.35 -4.15
C VAL A 176 0.42 15.82 -3.64
N ALA A 177 -0.24 14.98 -2.86
CA ALA A 177 -1.48 15.31 -2.14
C ALA A 177 -1.33 14.78 -0.72
N VAL A 178 -1.11 15.64 0.25
CA VAL A 178 -1.03 15.25 1.66
C VAL A 178 -2.40 14.76 2.12
N VAL A 179 -2.46 13.52 2.63
CA VAL A 179 -3.69 12.90 3.15
C VAL A 179 -3.42 12.48 4.59
N PRO A 180 -3.73 13.33 5.58
CA PRO A 180 -3.47 13.03 6.97
C PRO A 180 -4.35 11.87 7.46
N ASP A 181 -3.83 11.08 8.40
CA ASP A 181 -4.64 10.11 9.13
C ASP A 181 -5.76 10.82 9.90
N VAL A 182 -6.97 10.29 9.77
CA VAL A 182 -8.15 10.81 10.47
C VAL A 182 -8.45 9.91 11.66
N SER A 183 -8.59 10.53 12.84
CA SER A 183 -9.07 9.82 14.03
C SER A 183 -10.57 9.55 13.91
N LEU A 184 -10.98 8.31 14.11
CA LEU A 184 -12.39 7.94 14.21
C LEU A 184 -13.03 8.37 15.55
N LEU A 185 -12.23 8.96 16.46
CA LEU A 185 -12.69 9.40 17.79
C LEU A 185 -13.40 10.76 17.81
N THR A 186 -13.63 11.39 16.66
CA THR A 186 -14.26 12.72 16.60
C THR A 186 -15.76 12.73 16.89
N ASP A 187 -16.40 11.58 17.05
CA ASP A 187 -17.85 11.48 17.30
C ASP A 187 -18.20 11.24 18.79
N LEU A 188 -17.29 11.54 19.72
CA LEU A 188 -17.52 11.39 21.17
C LEU A 188 -17.80 12.72 21.90
N ASN A 189 -18.36 13.72 21.21
CA ASN A 189 -18.90 14.94 21.85
C ASN A 189 -20.39 15.08 21.61
#